data_7729721da567c0f7a053328373153385
#
_entry.id   7729721da567c0f7a053328373153385
#
_cell.length_a   1.000
_cell.length_b   1.000
_cell.length_c   1.000
_cell.angle_alpha   90.00
_cell.angle_beta   90.00
_cell.angle_gamma   90.00
#
_symmetry.space_group_name_H-M   'P 1'
#
loop_
_entity.id
_entity.type
_entity.pdbx_description
1 polymer ?
#
loop_
_entity_poly.entity_id
_entity_poly.type
_entity_poly.pdbx_seq_one_letter_code
_entity_poly.pdbx_strand_id
1 'polypeptide(L)'
;MASDLLKKRTQQSTESSLKRHTKKKIRINEEIRLVPFDTLRRQSLKWYQDPESMRNIIGTPTIYTKEQIKQMYEWQNEHGLLYYIEFDTGNKRFQTIGDVWLSEDDYAIVIDKEFRNRRIGQRVTKYFIYKSKKLGREFITVSEIFNWNKASQKMFTRLKFYPFKEQKDSWSYRKSLKDKNQ
;
A
#
# COMPACT_ATOMS: atom_id res chain seq x y z
N MET A 1 29.94 -12.39 -12.79
CA MET A 1 29.28 -12.03 -14.07
C MET A 1 27.95 -12.78 -14.31
N ALA A 2 27.86 -14.10 -14.16
CA ALA A 2 26.59 -14.83 -14.36
C ALA A 2 25.48 -14.50 -13.32
N SER A 3 25.86 -14.24 -12.07
CA SER A 3 24.93 -13.93 -10.96
C SER A 3 24.22 -12.58 -11.15
N ASP A 4 24.89 -11.58 -11.73
CA ASP A 4 24.32 -10.25 -11.95
C ASP A 4 23.35 -10.21 -13.15
N LEU A 5 23.59 -11.05 -14.14
CA LEU A 5 22.68 -11.21 -15.28
C LEU A 5 21.41 -11.96 -14.89
N LEU A 6 21.48 -12.91 -13.96
CA LEU A 6 20.30 -13.59 -13.41
C LEU A 6 19.46 -12.62 -12.56
N LYS A 7 20.09 -11.81 -11.69
CA LYS A 7 19.41 -10.79 -10.89
C LYS A 7 18.70 -9.75 -11.78
N LYS A 8 19.38 -9.23 -12.82
CA LYS A 8 18.77 -8.30 -13.78
C LYS A 8 17.60 -8.93 -14.56
N ARG A 9 17.71 -10.20 -14.98
CA ARG A 9 16.60 -10.90 -15.65
C ARG A 9 15.41 -11.12 -14.72
N THR A 10 15.63 -11.45 -13.46
CA THR A 10 14.56 -11.63 -12.45
C THR A 10 13.88 -10.31 -12.15
N GLN A 11 14.63 -9.20 -11.99
CA GLN A 11 14.08 -7.87 -11.80
C GLN A 11 13.24 -7.40 -13.01
N GLN A 12 13.73 -7.56 -14.23
CA GLN A 12 12.98 -7.20 -15.44
C GLN A 12 11.71 -8.04 -15.63
N SER A 13 11.72 -9.32 -15.26
CA SER A 13 10.53 -10.18 -15.34
C SER A 13 9.48 -9.82 -14.28
N THR A 14 9.90 -9.41 -13.10
CA THR A 14 9.01 -8.98 -12.00
C THR A 14 8.37 -7.63 -12.29
N GLU A 15 9.14 -6.64 -12.78
CA GLU A 15 8.62 -5.35 -13.23
C GLU A 15 7.64 -5.49 -14.40
N SER A 16 7.96 -6.34 -15.39
CA SER A 16 7.08 -6.63 -16.53
C SER A 16 5.80 -7.35 -16.07
N SER A 17 5.87 -8.20 -15.06
CA SER A 17 4.71 -8.88 -14.46
C SER A 17 3.84 -7.89 -13.66
N LEU A 18 4.43 -6.97 -12.90
CA LEU A 18 3.72 -5.92 -12.16
C LEU A 18 2.97 -4.98 -13.13
N LYS A 19 3.61 -4.51 -14.20
CA LYS A 19 3.01 -3.62 -15.21
C LYS A 19 1.81 -4.24 -15.95
N ARG A 20 1.79 -5.55 -16.16
CA ARG A 20 0.68 -6.24 -16.86
C ARG A 20 -0.60 -6.38 -16.01
N HIS A 21 -0.53 -6.24 -14.68
CA HIS A 21 -1.66 -6.46 -13.78
C HIS A 21 -2.46 -5.20 -13.42
N THR A 22 -2.06 -4.00 -13.87
CA THR A 22 -2.56 -2.71 -13.40
C THR A 22 -3.86 -2.21 -14.02
N LYS A 23 -4.41 -2.89 -15.02
CA LYS A 23 -5.51 -2.31 -15.83
C LYS A 23 -6.93 -2.69 -15.41
N LYS A 24 -7.15 -3.50 -14.38
CA LYS A 24 -8.49 -3.95 -14.00
C LYS A 24 -8.89 -3.48 -12.61
N LYS A 25 -10.15 -3.04 -12.49
CA LYS A 25 -10.80 -2.88 -11.18
C LYS A 25 -10.84 -4.22 -10.46
N ILE A 26 -10.58 -4.22 -9.15
CA ILE A 26 -10.55 -5.40 -8.30
C ILE A 26 -11.65 -5.24 -7.26
N ARG A 27 -12.59 -6.16 -7.22
CA ARG A 27 -13.59 -6.22 -6.19
C ARG A 27 -13.04 -6.99 -4.99
N ILE A 28 -12.89 -6.33 -3.86
CA ILE A 28 -12.49 -6.97 -2.59
C ILE A 28 -13.69 -7.67 -1.95
N ASN A 29 -14.82 -6.97 -1.88
CA ASN A 29 -16.12 -7.47 -1.45
C ASN A 29 -17.24 -6.57 -2.03
N GLU A 30 -18.44 -6.63 -1.46
CA GLU A 30 -19.56 -5.82 -1.96
C GLU A 30 -19.36 -4.32 -1.73
N GLU A 31 -18.71 -3.95 -0.64
CA GLU A 31 -18.51 -2.55 -0.21
C GLU A 31 -17.19 -1.94 -0.72
N ILE A 32 -16.16 -2.76 -1.03
CA ILE A 32 -14.79 -2.28 -1.29
C ILE A 32 -14.34 -2.74 -2.66
N ARG A 33 -13.85 -1.80 -3.46
CA ARG A 33 -13.15 -2.10 -4.70
C ARG A 33 -11.86 -1.28 -4.82
N LEU A 34 -10.92 -1.79 -5.57
CA LEU A 34 -9.68 -1.12 -5.95
C LEU A 34 -9.79 -0.67 -7.41
N VAL A 35 -9.47 0.58 -7.65
CA VAL A 35 -9.45 1.17 -8.99
C VAL A 35 -8.02 1.55 -9.32
N PRO A 36 -7.44 1.06 -10.43
CA PRO A 36 -6.09 1.44 -10.82
C PRO A 36 -5.94 2.95 -10.86
N PHE A 37 -4.76 3.45 -10.47
CA PHE A 37 -4.44 4.85 -10.62
C PHE A 37 -4.53 5.25 -12.10
N ASP A 38 -5.28 6.28 -12.38
CA ASP A 38 -5.47 6.89 -13.70
C ASP A 38 -5.01 8.35 -13.70
N THR A 39 -5.48 9.11 -12.73
CA THR A 39 -5.17 10.54 -12.56
C THR A 39 -5.33 10.93 -11.10
N LEU A 40 -4.73 12.07 -10.73
CA LEU A 40 -4.84 12.62 -9.37
C LEU A 40 -6.28 12.99 -9.06
N ARG A 41 -6.85 12.38 -8.04
CA ARG A 41 -8.21 12.66 -7.57
C ARG A 41 -8.20 13.73 -6.48
N ARG A 42 -9.21 14.59 -6.49
CA ARG A 42 -9.34 15.68 -5.50
C ARG A 42 -9.34 15.15 -4.05
N GLN A 43 -9.90 13.98 -3.80
CA GLN A 43 -9.94 13.36 -2.48
C GLN A 43 -8.55 13.09 -1.91
N SER A 44 -7.57 12.77 -2.78
CA SER A 44 -6.19 12.51 -2.37
C SER A 44 -5.54 13.71 -1.68
N LEU A 45 -5.91 14.93 -2.07
CA LEU A 45 -5.37 16.15 -1.46
C LEU A 45 -5.67 16.19 0.04
N LYS A 46 -6.85 15.75 0.46
CA LYS A 46 -7.24 15.73 1.89
C LYS A 46 -6.32 14.86 2.74
N TRP A 47 -5.75 13.79 2.18
CA TRP A 47 -4.92 12.85 2.95
C TRP A 47 -3.49 13.35 3.13
N TYR A 48 -2.94 13.99 2.09
CA TYR A 48 -1.56 14.47 2.05
C TYR A 48 -1.44 15.97 2.37
N GLN A 49 -2.56 16.64 2.61
CA GLN A 49 -2.63 18.02 3.11
C GLN A 49 -3.22 18.12 4.52
N ASP A 50 -3.38 17.01 5.22
CA ASP A 50 -3.75 16.93 6.63
C ASP A 50 -2.51 16.66 7.47
N PRO A 51 -2.08 17.60 8.34
CA PRO A 51 -0.83 17.46 9.11
C PRO A 51 -0.80 16.23 10.02
N GLU A 52 -1.94 15.81 10.58
CA GLU A 52 -2.04 14.61 11.41
C GLU A 52 -1.79 13.34 10.57
N SER A 53 -2.39 13.26 9.38
CA SER A 53 -2.15 12.16 8.45
C SER A 53 -0.69 12.12 8.00
N MET A 54 -0.09 13.28 7.66
CA MET A 54 1.30 13.36 7.23
C MET A 54 2.28 12.94 8.32
N ARG A 55 2.00 13.28 9.58
CA ARG A 55 2.80 12.78 10.71
C ARG A 55 2.81 11.25 10.78
N ASN A 56 1.72 10.60 10.42
CA ASN A 56 1.64 9.14 10.37
C ASN A 56 2.22 8.52 9.09
N ILE A 57 2.32 9.29 8.00
CA ILE A 57 2.81 8.83 6.69
C ILE A 57 4.32 9.04 6.55
N ILE A 58 4.81 10.24 6.87
CA ILE A 58 6.22 10.64 6.68
C ILE A 58 6.93 11.07 7.97
N GLY A 59 6.28 10.95 9.13
CA GLY A 59 6.88 11.28 10.44
C GLY A 59 6.84 12.75 10.81
N THR A 60 6.45 13.65 9.91
CA THR A 60 6.37 15.09 10.15
C THR A 60 4.99 15.64 9.75
N PRO A 61 4.53 16.77 10.33
CA PRO A 61 3.28 17.39 9.94
C PRO A 61 3.37 18.19 8.62
N THR A 62 4.47 18.04 7.88
CA THR A 62 4.70 18.77 6.61
C THR A 62 3.75 18.27 5.54
N ILE A 63 2.86 19.12 5.08
CA ILE A 63 1.90 18.80 4.02
C ILE A 63 2.55 18.89 2.63
N TYR A 64 2.03 18.12 1.70
CA TYR A 64 2.46 18.15 0.31
C TYR A 64 1.64 19.13 -0.53
N THR A 65 2.30 19.80 -1.47
CA THR A 65 1.60 20.55 -2.52
C THR A 65 0.89 19.57 -3.48
N LYS A 66 -0.05 20.07 -4.24
CA LYS A 66 -0.73 19.28 -5.28
C LYS A 66 0.26 18.66 -6.27
N GLU A 67 1.28 19.41 -6.64
CA GLU A 67 2.34 18.99 -7.56
C GLU A 67 3.18 17.86 -6.98
N GLN A 68 3.55 17.96 -5.70
CA GLN A 68 4.27 16.90 -4.99
C GLN A 68 3.44 15.62 -4.87
N ILE A 69 2.15 15.72 -4.57
CA ILE A 69 1.25 14.57 -4.53
C ILE A 69 1.15 13.91 -5.91
N LYS A 70 1.01 14.72 -6.98
CA LYS A 70 0.98 14.22 -8.34
C LYS A 70 2.26 13.46 -8.69
N GLN A 71 3.42 14.06 -8.45
CA GLN A 71 4.74 13.43 -8.70
C GLN A 71 4.90 12.13 -7.91
N MET A 72 4.50 12.10 -6.64
CA MET A 72 4.52 10.90 -5.82
C MET A 72 3.69 9.77 -6.44
N TYR A 73 2.45 10.05 -6.86
CA TYR A 73 1.59 9.03 -7.46
C TYR A 73 2.10 8.55 -8.82
N GLU A 74 2.61 9.45 -9.66
CA GLU A 74 3.22 9.09 -10.94
C GLU A 74 4.41 8.16 -10.72
N TRP A 75 5.31 8.50 -9.80
CA TRP A 75 6.43 7.66 -9.43
C TRP A 75 5.97 6.29 -8.87
N GLN A 76 5.02 6.28 -7.95
CA GLN A 76 4.47 5.03 -7.39
C GLN A 76 3.83 4.15 -8.47
N ASN A 77 3.12 4.75 -9.41
CA ASN A 77 2.47 4.02 -10.51
C ASN A 77 3.48 3.41 -11.51
N GLU A 78 4.64 4.04 -11.65
CA GLU A 78 5.75 3.51 -12.45
C GLU A 78 6.49 2.37 -11.75
N HIS A 79 6.61 2.44 -10.41
CA HIS A 79 7.42 1.53 -9.59
C HIS A 79 6.62 0.46 -8.83
N GLY A 80 5.33 0.33 -9.11
CA GLY A 80 4.51 -0.68 -8.44
C GLY A 80 3.05 -0.69 -8.84
N LEU A 81 2.27 -1.39 -8.07
CA LEU A 81 0.82 -1.49 -8.20
C LEU A 81 0.17 -0.39 -7.37
N LEU A 82 -0.30 0.66 -8.00
CA LEU A 82 -1.00 1.77 -7.36
C LEU A 82 -2.50 1.72 -7.66
N TYR A 83 -3.31 1.74 -6.58
CA TYR A 83 -4.76 1.75 -6.67
C TYR A 83 -5.37 2.79 -5.74
N TYR A 84 -6.47 3.38 -6.17
CA TYR A 84 -7.43 4.00 -5.27
C TYR A 84 -8.31 2.95 -4.60
N ILE A 85 -8.62 3.18 -3.33
CA ILE A 85 -9.58 2.39 -2.57
C ILE A 85 -10.91 3.13 -2.64
N GLU A 86 -11.93 2.45 -3.15
CA GLU A 86 -13.29 2.98 -3.19
C GLU A 86 -14.19 2.15 -2.26
N PHE A 87 -15.08 2.86 -1.56
CA PHE A 87 -16.03 2.28 -0.61
C PHE A 87 -17.46 2.68 -1.01
N ASP A 88 -18.37 1.72 -0.94
CA ASP A 88 -19.80 1.97 -1.16
C ASP A 88 -20.41 2.69 0.05
N THR A 89 -20.84 3.91 -0.16
CA THR A 89 -21.52 4.73 0.86
C THR A 89 -23.02 4.53 0.89
N GLY A 90 -23.51 3.56 0.14
CA GLY A 90 -24.92 3.19 0.00
C GLY A 90 -25.40 3.24 -1.44
N ASN A 91 -26.26 2.31 -1.81
CA ASN A 91 -26.88 2.22 -3.14
C ASN A 91 -25.86 2.16 -4.31
N LYS A 92 -24.73 1.47 -4.14
CA LYS A 92 -23.65 1.35 -5.12
C LYS A 92 -22.99 2.70 -5.49
N ARG A 93 -23.03 3.68 -4.59
CA ARG A 93 -22.34 4.96 -4.70
C ARG A 93 -20.93 4.83 -4.14
N PHE A 94 -19.98 4.52 -4.99
CA PHE A 94 -18.59 4.36 -4.60
C PHE A 94 -17.88 5.70 -4.48
N GLN A 95 -17.29 5.94 -3.29
CA GLN A 95 -16.46 7.09 -2.99
C GLN A 95 -15.00 6.68 -2.84
N THR A 96 -14.09 7.47 -3.38
CA THR A 96 -12.64 7.30 -3.17
C THR A 96 -12.29 7.71 -1.75
N ILE A 97 -11.74 6.77 -0.97
CA ILE A 97 -11.52 6.92 0.47
C ILE A 97 -10.09 6.61 0.90
N GLY A 98 -9.21 6.34 -0.02
CA GLY A 98 -7.83 6.00 0.26
C GLY A 98 -7.08 5.56 -0.97
N ASP A 99 -5.82 5.25 -0.77
CA ASP A 99 -4.95 4.64 -1.75
C ASP A 99 -4.16 3.48 -1.16
N VAL A 100 -3.62 2.67 -2.03
CA VAL A 100 -2.75 1.54 -1.67
C VAL A 100 -1.72 1.33 -2.76
N TRP A 101 -0.48 1.14 -2.35
CA TRP A 101 0.65 0.89 -3.22
C TRP A 101 1.40 -0.38 -2.79
N LEU A 102 1.81 -1.18 -3.78
CA LEU A 102 2.68 -2.33 -3.60
C LEU A 102 3.80 -2.27 -4.62
N SER A 103 5.01 -2.02 -4.15
CA SER A 103 6.25 -2.19 -4.92
C SER A 103 6.87 -3.57 -4.68
N GLU A 104 8.09 -3.77 -5.13
CA GLU A 104 8.85 -4.98 -4.80
C GLU A 104 9.16 -5.05 -3.31
N ASP A 105 9.57 -3.93 -2.71
CA ASP A 105 10.14 -3.84 -1.38
C ASP A 105 9.20 -3.21 -0.34
N ASP A 106 8.09 -2.60 -0.77
CA ASP A 106 7.23 -1.85 0.13
C ASP A 106 5.75 -2.00 -0.17
N TYR A 107 4.97 -1.94 0.89
CA TYR A 107 3.51 -1.88 0.88
C TYR A 107 3.04 -0.70 1.72
N ALA A 108 2.35 0.23 1.11
CA ALA A 108 1.78 1.39 1.77
C ALA A 108 0.26 1.45 1.58
N ILE A 109 -0.45 1.93 2.59
CA ILE A 109 -1.89 2.12 2.56
C ILE A 109 -2.30 3.36 3.35
N VAL A 110 -3.10 4.19 2.73
CA VAL A 110 -3.71 5.37 3.36
C VAL A 110 -5.22 5.23 3.31
N ILE A 111 -5.89 5.45 4.44
CA ILE A 111 -7.35 5.49 4.56
C ILE A 111 -7.75 6.85 5.12
N ASP A 112 -8.68 7.50 4.44
CA ASP A 112 -9.32 8.74 4.89
C ASP A 112 -9.82 8.58 6.33
N LYS A 113 -9.54 9.58 7.18
CA LYS A 113 -9.87 9.53 8.60
C LYS A 113 -11.35 9.27 8.89
N GLU A 114 -12.25 9.75 8.04
CA GLU A 114 -13.70 9.53 8.16
C GLU A 114 -14.12 8.06 7.95
N PHE A 115 -13.25 7.26 7.30
CA PHE A 115 -13.50 5.84 7.00
C PHE A 115 -12.64 4.87 7.83
N ARG A 116 -11.84 5.38 8.78
CA ARG A 116 -11.04 4.53 9.69
C ARG A 116 -11.95 3.74 10.64
N ASN A 117 -11.38 2.74 11.31
CA ASN A 117 -12.05 1.83 12.25
C ASN A 117 -13.15 0.93 11.67
N ARG A 118 -13.33 0.89 10.34
CA ARG A 118 -14.29 0.02 9.62
C ARG A 118 -13.63 -1.26 9.07
N ARG A 119 -12.42 -1.60 9.51
CA ARG A 119 -11.63 -2.75 9.04
C ARG A 119 -11.33 -2.75 7.54
N ILE A 120 -11.47 -1.61 6.85
CA ILE A 120 -11.21 -1.48 5.40
C ILE A 120 -9.73 -1.79 5.11
N GLY A 121 -8.81 -1.15 5.82
CA GLY A 121 -7.38 -1.40 5.67
C GLY A 121 -7.01 -2.87 5.82
N GLN A 122 -7.61 -3.59 6.80
CA GLN A 122 -7.37 -5.02 6.98
C GLN A 122 -7.84 -5.86 5.77
N ARG A 123 -9.02 -5.56 5.21
CA ARG A 123 -9.57 -6.29 4.06
C ARG A 123 -8.71 -6.06 2.82
N VAL A 124 -8.31 -4.82 2.56
CA VAL A 124 -7.43 -4.46 1.45
C VAL A 124 -6.05 -5.12 1.63
N THR A 125 -5.43 -5.03 2.81
CA THR A 125 -4.13 -5.65 3.08
C THR A 125 -4.16 -7.16 2.93
N LYS A 126 -5.24 -7.85 3.33
CA LYS A 126 -5.40 -9.30 3.09
C LYS A 126 -5.34 -9.65 1.60
N TYR A 127 -5.96 -8.84 0.75
CA TYR A 127 -5.86 -9.03 -0.70
C TYR A 127 -4.40 -8.89 -1.19
N PHE A 128 -3.65 -7.89 -0.71
CA PHE A 128 -2.27 -7.69 -1.12
C PHE A 128 -1.31 -8.75 -0.54
N ILE A 129 -1.59 -9.32 0.63
CA ILE A 129 -0.90 -10.52 1.14
C ILE A 129 -1.09 -11.69 0.16
N TYR A 130 -2.33 -11.97 -0.24
CA TYR A 130 -2.63 -13.00 -1.23
C TYR A 130 -1.95 -12.70 -2.58
N LYS A 131 -2.04 -11.46 -3.07
CA LYS A 131 -1.41 -11.02 -4.31
C LYS A 131 0.11 -11.19 -4.29
N SER A 132 0.77 -10.79 -3.20
CA SER A 132 2.21 -10.95 -3.02
C SER A 132 2.63 -12.42 -3.02
N LYS A 133 1.85 -13.30 -2.38
CA LYS A 133 2.07 -14.75 -2.44
C LYS A 133 1.96 -15.27 -3.87
N LYS A 134 0.94 -14.84 -4.64
CA LYS A 134 0.79 -15.20 -6.06
C LYS A 134 1.90 -14.67 -6.97
N LEU A 135 2.59 -13.61 -6.57
CA LEU A 135 3.79 -13.09 -7.23
C LEU A 135 5.06 -13.84 -6.83
N GLY A 136 4.96 -14.89 -6.01
CA GLY A 136 6.10 -15.71 -5.58
C GLY A 136 7.01 -15.03 -4.55
N ARG A 137 6.53 -14.00 -3.86
CA ARG A 137 7.33 -13.27 -2.87
C ARG A 137 7.46 -14.09 -1.59
N GLU A 138 8.63 -14.00 -0.95
CA GLU A 138 8.85 -14.61 0.38
C GLU A 138 8.23 -13.77 1.49
N PHE A 139 8.20 -12.46 1.32
CA PHE A 139 7.69 -11.50 2.29
C PHE A 139 6.83 -10.44 1.62
N ILE A 140 5.94 -9.83 2.38
CA ILE A 140 5.38 -8.50 2.14
C ILE A 140 5.86 -7.59 3.26
N THR A 141 6.40 -6.43 2.89
CA THR A 141 7.08 -5.51 3.80
C THR A 141 6.35 -4.17 3.86
N VAL A 142 6.32 -3.54 5.01
CA VAL A 142 5.97 -2.15 5.23
C VAL A 142 7.24 -1.47 5.71
N SER A 143 7.78 -0.56 4.91
CA SER A 143 9.08 0.04 5.13
C SER A 143 9.16 0.84 6.42
N GLU A 144 8.04 1.51 6.79
CA GLU A 144 8.05 2.38 7.95
C GLU A 144 6.68 2.47 8.63
N ILE A 145 6.65 2.23 9.94
CA ILE A 145 5.51 2.52 10.82
C ILE A 145 6.04 3.28 12.04
N PHE A 146 5.66 4.54 12.18
CA PHE A 146 6.13 5.40 13.28
C PHE A 146 5.64 4.92 14.64
N ASN A 147 6.47 5.14 15.68
CA ASN A 147 6.22 4.67 17.05
C ASN A 147 4.91 5.22 17.66
N TRP A 148 4.43 6.36 17.20
CA TRP A 148 3.14 6.95 17.62
C TRP A 148 1.94 6.43 16.80
N ASN A 149 2.15 5.82 15.62
CA ASN A 149 1.07 5.30 14.76
C ASN A 149 0.54 3.95 15.28
N LYS A 150 -0.07 3.96 16.47
CA LYS A 150 -0.58 2.75 17.15
C LYS A 150 -1.67 2.04 16.34
N ALA A 151 -2.43 2.77 15.54
CA ALA A 151 -3.47 2.19 14.69
C ALA A 151 -2.87 1.27 13.61
N SER A 152 -1.83 1.72 12.89
CA SER A 152 -1.11 0.91 11.92
C SER A 152 -0.40 -0.28 12.58
N GLN A 153 0.33 -0.06 13.68
CA GLN A 153 0.97 -1.15 14.41
C GLN A 153 -0.05 -2.25 14.76
N LYS A 154 -1.19 -1.89 15.37
CA LYS A 154 -2.25 -2.82 15.76
C LYS A 154 -2.84 -3.54 14.54
N MET A 155 -3.06 -2.84 13.43
CA MET A 155 -3.60 -3.42 12.19
C MET A 155 -2.65 -4.45 11.61
N PHE A 156 -1.39 -4.10 11.42
CA PHE A 156 -0.40 -4.99 10.81
C PHE A 156 -0.08 -6.19 11.71
N THR A 157 0.04 -6.00 13.04
CA THR A 157 0.25 -7.11 13.99
C THR A 157 -0.91 -8.12 13.96
N ARG A 158 -2.16 -7.66 13.87
CA ARG A 158 -3.33 -8.54 13.69
C ARG A 158 -3.27 -9.37 12.40
N LEU A 159 -2.65 -8.85 11.37
CA LEU A 159 -2.43 -9.55 10.11
C LEU A 159 -1.14 -10.40 10.12
N LYS A 160 -0.51 -10.56 11.29
CA LYS A 160 0.71 -11.34 11.50
C LYS A 160 1.95 -10.76 10.80
N PHE A 161 2.00 -9.44 10.63
CA PHE A 161 3.26 -8.74 10.42
C PHE A 161 3.98 -8.60 11.75
N TYR A 162 5.31 -8.58 11.70
CA TYR A 162 6.17 -8.38 12.86
C TYR A 162 7.24 -7.32 12.55
N PRO A 163 7.65 -6.52 13.56
CA PRO A 163 8.75 -5.59 13.39
C PRO A 163 10.05 -6.37 13.18
N PHE A 164 10.90 -5.93 12.25
CA PHE A 164 12.15 -6.62 11.94
C PHE A 164 13.37 -5.70 11.78
N LYS A 165 13.16 -4.42 11.58
CA LYS A 165 14.24 -3.45 11.46
C LYS A 165 13.83 -2.17 12.19
N GLU A 166 14.62 -1.81 13.20
CA GLU A 166 14.45 -0.59 13.96
C GLU A 166 15.03 0.61 13.20
N GLN A 167 14.38 1.75 13.33
CA GLN A 167 14.79 3.06 12.84
C GLN A 167 14.65 4.06 14.00
N LYS A 168 15.10 5.31 13.83
CA LYS A 168 15.12 6.30 14.91
C LYS A 168 13.78 6.44 15.64
N ASP A 169 12.69 6.62 14.90
CA ASP A 169 11.35 6.88 15.46
C ASP A 169 10.28 5.93 14.91
N SER A 170 10.70 4.82 14.29
CA SER A 170 9.82 3.92 13.57
C SER A 170 10.39 2.50 13.50
N TRP A 171 9.58 1.58 12.98
CA TRP A 171 9.97 0.21 12.65
C TRP A 171 9.52 -0.16 11.25
N SER A 172 10.35 -0.92 10.56
CA SER A 172 9.91 -1.68 9.39
C SER A 172 9.20 -2.96 9.86
N TYR A 173 8.09 -3.28 9.22
CA TYR A 173 7.31 -4.49 9.48
C TYR A 173 7.32 -5.40 8.27
N ARG A 174 7.30 -6.70 8.48
CA ARG A 174 7.11 -7.67 7.41
C ARG A 174 6.27 -8.85 7.85
N LYS A 175 5.71 -9.55 6.86
CA LYS A 175 5.02 -10.83 7.05
C LYS A 175 5.62 -11.85 6.11
N SER A 176 5.97 -13.04 6.64
CA SER A 176 6.35 -14.20 5.82
C SER A 176 5.14 -14.71 5.03
N LEU A 177 5.38 -15.03 3.77
CA LEU A 177 4.39 -15.57 2.84
C LEU A 177 4.62 -17.06 2.54
N LYS A 178 5.72 -17.64 3.08
CA LYS A 178 5.97 -19.09 3.03
C LYS A 178 4.92 -19.84 3.84
N ASP A 179 4.42 -20.94 3.32
CA ASP A 179 3.57 -21.83 4.08
C ASP A 179 4.39 -22.46 5.22
N LYS A 180 3.78 -22.63 6.40
CA LYS A 180 4.44 -23.20 7.58
C LYS A 180 4.74 -24.71 7.47
N ASN A 181 4.54 -25.30 6.27
CA ASN A 181 4.69 -26.74 6.04
C ASN A 181 5.62 -27.02 4.85
N GLN A 182 6.82 -26.46 4.88
CA GLN A 182 7.97 -26.97 4.12
C GLN A 182 9.23 -26.85 4.96
#